data_e0660cb37685ec14d9b3a08fe51e30de
#
_entry.id   e0660cb37685ec14d9b3a08fe51e30de
#
_cell.length_a   1.000
_cell.length_b   1.000
_cell.length_c   1.000
_cell.angle_alpha   90.00
_cell.angle_beta   90.00
_cell.angle_gamma   90.00
#
_symmetry.space_group_name_H-M   'P 1'
#
loop_
_entity.id
_entity.type
_entity.pdbx_description
1 polymer ?
#
loop_
_entity_poly.entity_id
_entity_poly.type
_entity_poly.pdbx_seq_one_letter_code
_entity_poly.pdbx_strand_id
1 'polypeptide(L)'
;MASGWARLGAAAAGLTALAFVTPAVAQTCRAPAPAAGQTISGPVLHVIDGRTLCLAQGPTPDQWIPVRISLAVATLPDDRERLMAATFAQSLTCKITGGGAVKVATCSVAGRSLDALLAEPATITQAKAWR
;
A
#
# COMPACT_ATOMS: atom_id res chain seq x y z
N MET A 1 50.36 26.46 29.38
CA MET A 1 50.22 26.12 29.09
C MET A 1 49.46 25.37 28.73
N ALA A 2 49.29 25.08 28.46
CA ALA A 2 48.66 24.41 28.25
C ALA A 2 47.56 24.19 27.85
N SER A 3 47.25 24.33 27.83
CA SER A 3 46.21 24.26 27.67
C SER A 3 45.48 23.89 26.68
N GLY A 4 45.50 23.82 26.28
CA GLY A 4 44.93 23.65 25.37
C GLY A 4 44.21 22.66 25.19
N TRP A 5 44.20 22.18 25.54
CA TRP A 5 43.67 21.23 25.32
C TRP A 5 42.47 21.03 25.24
N ALA A 6 42.18 21.21 25.58
CA ALA A 6 41.06 21.12 25.65
C ALA A 6 40.29 20.82 24.63
N ARG A 7 40.14 21.02 24.22
CA ARG A 7 39.43 20.93 23.39
C ARG A 7 38.89 20.01 22.95
N LEU A 8 39.00 19.59 22.81
CA LEU A 8 38.70 18.77 22.34
C LEU A 8 37.57 18.31 22.19
N GLY A 9 37.25 18.23 22.53
CA GLY A 9 36.22 17.69 22.54
C GLY A 9 35.32 17.60 21.67
N ALA A 10 35.16 17.89 21.62
CA ALA A 10 34.33 18.01 20.92
C ALA A 10 33.71 17.20 20.23
N ALA A 11 33.82 17.03 20.06
CA ALA A 11 33.28 16.42 19.46
C ALA A 11 32.26 15.90 19.10
N ALA A 12 32.18 15.64 19.06
CA ALA A 12 31.31 15.18 18.84
C ALA A 12 30.31 14.88 18.29
N ALA A 13 30.23 14.82 18.33
CA ALA A 13 29.37 14.71 18.06
C ALA A 13 28.42 14.27 17.32
N GLY A 14 28.09 14.20 17.21
CA GLY A 14 27.26 13.99 16.65
C GLY A 14 26.48 13.30 16.10
N LEU A 15 26.40 13.01 15.94
CA LEU A 15 25.84 12.46 15.44
C LEU A 15 24.76 12.01 15.20
N THR A 16 24.31 11.89 15.30
CA THR A 16 23.36 11.81 15.14
C THR A 16 22.66 11.17 14.29
N ALA A 17 22.59 10.48 14.30
CA ALA A 17 21.98 9.74 13.54
C ALA A 17 20.65 9.81 13.41
N LEU A 18 20.20 10.02 12.65
CA LEU A 18 19.03 10.14 12.58
C LEU A 18 18.46 9.09 12.03
N ALA A 19 17.91 8.39 12.54
CA ALA A 19 17.32 7.30 12.03
C ALA A 19 16.10 7.61 11.39
N PHE A 20 16.02 7.49 10.21
CA PHE A 20 14.83 7.76 9.63
C PHE A 20 14.18 6.50 9.38
N VAL A 21 13.03 6.31 9.86
CA VAL A 21 12.27 5.12 9.64
C VAL A 21 11.48 5.31 8.39
N THR A 22 11.72 4.51 7.39
CA THR A 22 10.92 4.57 6.20
C THR A 22 9.55 3.95 6.47
N PRO A 23 8.50 4.48 5.90
CA PRO A 23 7.18 3.88 6.02
C PRO A 23 7.16 2.46 5.48
N ALA A 24 6.37 1.61 6.09
CA ALA A 24 6.27 0.22 5.66
C ALA A 24 5.84 0.10 4.22
N VAL A 25 4.97 1.00 3.75
CA VAL A 25 4.53 1.01 2.36
C VAL A 25 5.70 1.11 1.41
N ALA A 26 6.62 2.03 1.70
CA ALA A 26 7.76 2.25 0.81
C ALA A 26 8.70 1.06 0.81
N GLN A 27 8.72 0.28 1.88
CA GLN A 27 9.60 -0.86 1.96
C GLN A 27 9.04 -2.09 1.27
N THR A 28 7.72 -2.26 1.32
CA THR A 28 7.10 -3.47 0.82
C THR A 28 6.84 -3.43 -0.67
N CYS A 29 6.32 -2.32 -1.16
CA CYS A 29 5.97 -2.19 -2.57
C CYS A 29 6.75 -1.02 -3.12
N ARG A 30 7.75 -1.31 -3.94
CA ARG A 30 8.73 -0.30 -4.28
C ARG A 30 8.67 0.20 -5.71
N ALA A 31 7.77 -0.33 -6.52
CA ALA A 31 7.68 0.13 -7.90
C ALA A 31 6.96 1.48 -7.95
N PRO A 32 7.41 2.39 -8.80
CA PRO A 32 6.73 3.67 -8.95
C PRO A 32 5.41 3.50 -9.68
N ALA A 33 4.40 4.23 -9.24
CA ALA A 33 3.11 4.22 -9.90
C ALA A 33 3.14 5.16 -11.11
N PRO A 34 2.38 4.84 -12.15
CA PRO A 34 2.31 5.72 -13.31
C PRO A 34 1.52 6.98 -13.00
N ALA A 35 1.53 7.90 -13.94
CA ALA A 35 0.86 9.18 -13.78
C ALA A 35 -0.65 9.02 -13.75
N ALA A 36 -1.33 10.04 -13.22
CA ALA A 36 -2.77 10.08 -13.22
C ALA A 36 -3.31 9.94 -14.64
N GLY A 37 -4.42 9.23 -14.76
CA GLY A 37 -5.04 8.95 -16.05
C GLY A 37 -4.62 7.63 -16.67
N GLN A 38 -3.53 7.05 -16.20
CA GLN A 38 -3.07 5.77 -16.74
C GLN A 38 -3.73 4.61 -16.00
N THR A 39 -3.80 3.49 -16.68
CA THR A 39 -4.41 2.27 -16.15
C THR A 39 -3.33 1.21 -15.99
N ILE A 40 -3.35 0.52 -14.86
CA ILE A 40 -2.47 -0.60 -14.62
C ILE A 40 -3.30 -1.81 -14.24
N SER A 41 -2.77 -2.98 -14.52
CA SER A 41 -3.43 -4.24 -14.18
C SER A 41 -2.40 -5.19 -13.61
N GLY A 42 -2.84 -6.06 -12.74
CA GLY A 42 -1.98 -7.08 -12.19
C GLY A 42 -2.60 -7.74 -10.99
N PRO A 43 -2.03 -8.86 -10.55
CA PRO A 43 -2.53 -9.54 -9.36
C PRO A 43 -2.19 -8.76 -8.10
N VAL A 44 -3.02 -8.92 -7.08
CA VAL A 44 -2.76 -8.36 -5.77
C VAL A 44 -2.01 -9.40 -4.96
N LEU A 45 -0.78 -9.11 -4.62
CA LEU A 45 0.04 -10.03 -3.84
C LEU A 45 0.31 -9.53 -2.43
N HIS A 46 -0.10 -8.31 -2.12
CA HIS A 46 0.09 -7.77 -0.79
C HIS A 46 -0.97 -6.71 -0.52
N VAL A 47 -1.57 -6.77 0.65
CA VAL A 47 -2.53 -5.77 1.12
C VAL A 47 -1.96 -5.15 2.37
N ILE A 48 -1.76 -3.84 2.35
CA ILE A 48 -1.13 -3.12 3.45
C ILE A 48 -2.15 -2.77 4.53
N ASP A 49 -3.26 -2.18 4.13
CA ASP A 49 -4.34 -1.81 5.04
C ASP A 49 -5.66 -1.84 4.29
N GLY A 50 -6.72 -1.36 4.90
CA GLY A 50 -8.06 -1.42 4.31
C GLY A 50 -8.25 -0.59 3.06
N ARG A 51 -7.27 0.22 2.69
CA ARG A 51 -7.35 1.06 1.50
C ARG A 51 -6.13 0.97 0.59
N THR A 52 -5.08 0.28 1.00
CA THR A 52 -3.82 0.28 0.27
C THR A 52 -3.41 -1.14 -0.04
N LEU A 53 -3.15 -1.39 -1.30
CA LEU A 53 -2.66 -2.69 -1.74
C LEU A 53 -1.60 -2.50 -2.82
N CYS A 54 -0.99 -3.59 -3.20
CA CYS A 54 0.08 -3.57 -4.20
C CYS A 54 -0.31 -4.43 -5.37
N LEU A 55 -0.22 -3.83 -6.56
CA LEU A 55 -0.42 -4.56 -7.80
C LEU A 55 0.91 -5.03 -8.31
N ALA A 56 1.04 -6.33 -8.52
CA ALA A 56 2.30 -6.89 -8.96
C ALA A 56 2.45 -6.77 -10.47
N GLN A 57 3.58 -6.21 -10.87
CA GLN A 57 3.96 -6.19 -12.28
C GLN A 57 5.05 -7.20 -12.54
N GLY A 58 5.44 -7.95 -11.53
CA GLY A 58 6.46 -8.97 -11.61
C GLY A 58 6.55 -9.69 -10.27
N PRO A 59 7.47 -10.64 -10.13
CA PRO A 59 7.50 -11.53 -8.97
C PRO A 59 8.09 -10.95 -7.70
N THR A 60 8.75 -9.80 -7.77
CA THR A 60 9.43 -9.26 -6.59
C THR A 60 8.85 -7.93 -6.17
N PRO A 61 9.00 -7.55 -4.89
CA PRO A 61 8.47 -6.27 -4.39
C PRO A 61 8.95 -5.03 -5.13
N ASP A 62 10.11 -5.11 -5.79
CA ASP A 62 10.57 -4.01 -6.61
C ASP A 62 9.66 -3.75 -7.79
N GLN A 63 8.81 -4.71 -8.13
CA GLN A 63 7.90 -4.62 -9.26
C GLN A 63 6.45 -4.51 -8.80
N TRP A 64 6.21 -4.28 -7.52
CA TRP A 64 4.88 -4.15 -6.97
C TRP A 64 4.57 -2.67 -6.75
N ILE A 65 3.46 -2.22 -7.33
CA ILE A 65 3.06 -0.81 -7.30
C ILE A 65 2.07 -0.61 -6.17
N PRO A 66 2.38 0.22 -5.16
CA PRO A 66 1.41 0.53 -4.12
C PRO A 66 0.37 1.50 -4.66
N VAL A 67 -0.89 1.19 -4.42
CA VAL A 67 -1.97 2.10 -4.77
C VAL A 67 -2.95 2.17 -3.63
N ARG A 68 -3.50 3.36 -3.42
CA ARG A 68 -4.54 3.59 -2.45
C ARG A 68 -5.86 3.60 -3.18
N ILE A 69 -6.77 2.76 -2.73
CA ILE A 69 -8.02 2.61 -3.44
C ILE A 69 -8.98 3.69 -3.01
N SER A 70 -9.60 4.32 -4.00
CA SER A 70 -10.64 5.29 -3.73
C SER A 70 -11.93 4.52 -3.45
N LEU A 71 -12.35 4.53 -2.20
CA LEU A 71 -13.56 3.84 -1.78
C LEU A 71 -14.58 4.85 -1.30
N ALA A 72 -15.83 4.59 -1.63
CA ALA A 72 -16.91 5.47 -1.26
C ALA A 72 -17.27 5.36 0.22
N VAL A 73 -17.02 4.20 0.82
CA VAL A 73 -17.41 3.97 2.21
C VAL A 73 -16.23 4.20 3.13
N ALA A 74 -16.54 4.55 4.36
CA ALA A 74 -15.51 4.73 5.38
C ALA A 74 -14.88 3.40 5.73
N THR A 75 -13.62 3.44 6.16
CA THR A 75 -12.93 2.24 6.57
C THR A 75 -13.45 1.74 7.91
N LEU A 76 -13.50 0.44 8.05
CA LEU A 76 -13.92 -0.25 9.27
C LEU A 76 -12.74 -0.99 9.87
N PRO A 77 -12.82 -1.40 11.13
CA PRO A 77 -11.67 -2.05 11.78
C PRO A 77 -11.13 -3.28 11.07
N ASP A 78 -11.98 -4.05 10.42
CA ASP A 78 -11.55 -5.27 9.73
C ASP A 78 -11.39 -5.07 8.23
N ASP A 79 -11.24 -3.85 7.78
CA ASP A 79 -11.20 -3.55 6.35
C ASP A 79 -10.02 -4.19 5.64
N ARG A 80 -8.89 -4.33 6.31
CA ARG A 80 -7.75 -4.98 5.69
C ARG A 80 -8.08 -6.43 5.31
N GLU A 81 -8.69 -7.17 6.21
CA GLU A 81 -9.07 -8.55 5.93
C GLU A 81 -10.12 -8.64 4.85
N ARG A 82 -11.06 -7.71 4.85
CA ARG A 82 -12.09 -7.68 3.82
C ARG A 82 -11.49 -7.37 2.46
N LEU A 83 -10.60 -6.41 2.41
CA LEU A 83 -9.93 -6.06 1.16
C LEU A 83 -9.09 -7.24 0.68
N MET A 84 -8.38 -7.88 1.59
CA MET A 84 -7.57 -9.04 1.22
C MET A 84 -8.45 -10.17 0.69
N ALA A 85 -9.56 -10.44 1.36
CA ALA A 85 -10.46 -11.52 0.91
C ALA A 85 -11.02 -11.25 -0.49
N ALA A 86 -11.29 -9.99 -0.80
CA ALA A 86 -11.86 -9.64 -2.09
C ALA A 86 -10.83 -9.60 -3.21
N THR A 87 -9.57 -9.36 -2.89
CA THR A 87 -8.60 -9.00 -3.92
C THR A 87 -7.39 -9.90 -4.01
N PHE A 88 -7.06 -10.65 -2.97
CA PHE A 88 -5.79 -11.38 -2.96
C PHE A 88 -5.75 -12.39 -4.10
N ALA A 89 -4.66 -12.37 -4.82
CA ALA A 89 -4.42 -13.21 -5.99
C ALA A 89 -5.37 -12.94 -7.15
N GLN A 90 -6.26 -11.95 -7.02
CA GLN A 90 -7.12 -11.54 -8.11
C GLN A 90 -6.39 -10.52 -8.98
N SER A 91 -6.69 -10.55 -10.26
CA SER A 91 -6.14 -9.54 -11.16
C SER A 91 -7.03 -8.30 -11.11
N LEU A 92 -6.47 -7.20 -10.68
CA LEU A 92 -7.18 -5.93 -10.63
C LEU A 92 -6.80 -5.07 -11.80
N THR A 93 -7.75 -4.26 -12.24
CA THR A 93 -7.49 -3.18 -13.18
C THR A 93 -7.75 -1.87 -12.44
N CYS A 94 -6.74 -1.03 -12.38
CA CYS A 94 -6.81 0.22 -11.61
C CYS A 94 -6.46 1.39 -12.50
N LYS A 95 -7.31 2.42 -12.45
CA LYS A 95 -7.02 3.68 -13.13
C LYS A 95 -6.51 4.67 -12.10
N ILE A 96 -5.34 5.21 -12.33
CA ILE A 96 -4.73 6.17 -11.42
C ILE A 96 -5.47 7.50 -11.55
N THR A 97 -5.96 8.02 -10.45
CA THR A 97 -6.73 9.26 -10.45
C THR A 97 -6.02 10.43 -9.81
N GLY A 98 -4.96 10.17 -9.05
CA GLY A 98 -4.22 11.25 -8.40
C GLY A 98 -3.41 10.71 -7.25
N GLY A 99 -3.23 11.56 -6.24
CA GLY A 99 -2.54 11.15 -5.03
C GLY A 99 -1.15 11.73 -4.91
N GLY A 100 -0.56 11.58 -3.73
CA GLY A 100 0.76 12.07 -3.41
C GLY A 100 1.82 10.99 -3.55
N ALA A 101 2.50 10.68 -2.45
CA ALA A 101 3.54 9.66 -2.45
C ALA A 101 2.99 8.29 -2.83
N VAL A 102 1.78 7.98 -2.38
CA VAL A 102 1.08 6.78 -2.82
C VAL A 102 -0.06 7.24 -3.70
N LYS A 103 -0.14 6.71 -4.90
CA LYS A 103 -1.15 7.13 -5.85
C LYS A 103 -2.51 6.57 -5.48
N VAL A 104 -3.55 7.36 -5.77
CA VAL A 104 -4.93 6.96 -5.58
C VAL A 104 -5.46 6.40 -6.88
N ALA A 105 -6.22 5.33 -6.80
CA ALA A 105 -6.73 4.66 -7.98
C ALA A 105 -8.14 4.15 -7.75
N THR A 106 -8.88 4.06 -8.85
CA THR A 106 -10.19 3.41 -8.89
C THR A 106 -9.99 2.05 -9.53
N CYS A 107 -10.37 1.00 -8.83
CA CYS A 107 -10.03 -0.36 -9.24
C CYS A 107 -11.27 -1.22 -9.46
N SER A 108 -11.11 -2.22 -10.32
CA SER A 108 -12.16 -3.21 -10.58
C SER A 108 -11.56 -4.59 -10.69
N VAL A 109 -12.40 -5.59 -10.41
CA VAL A 109 -12.07 -7.00 -10.53
C VAL A 109 -13.10 -7.62 -11.46
N ALA A 110 -12.63 -8.18 -12.57
CA ALA A 110 -13.52 -8.83 -13.54
C ALA A 110 -14.67 -7.92 -13.97
N GLY A 111 -14.39 -6.64 -14.15
CA GLY A 111 -15.39 -5.68 -14.58
C GLY A 111 -16.28 -5.11 -13.49
N ARG A 112 -16.15 -5.59 -12.26
CA ARG A 112 -16.95 -5.08 -11.14
C ARG A 112 -16.09 -4.12 -10.31
N SER A 113 -16.67 -2.97 -9.96
CA SER A 113 -15.92 -2.02 -9.15
C SER A 113 -15.61 -2.61 -7.78
N LEU A 114 -14.47 -2.26 -7.25
CA LEU A 114 -14.08 -2.74 -5.93
C LEU A 114 -15.02 -2.21 -4.85
N ASP A 115 -15.53 -0.99 -5.02
CA ASP A 115 -16.55 -0.45 -4.13
C ASP A 115 -17.76 -1.38 -4.04
N ALA A 116 -18.23 -1.85 -5.18
CA ALA A 116 -19.40 -2.73 -5.19
C ALA A 116 -19.11 -4.05 -4.51
N LEU A 117 -17.91 -4.61 -4.73
CA LEU A 117 -17.53 -5.86 -4.11
C LEU A 117 -17.43 -5.74 -2.60
N LEU A 118 -16.85 -4.64 -2.12
CA LEU A 118 -16.66 -4.46 -0.69
C LEU A 118 -17.97 -4.08 0.03
N ALA A 119 -18.95 -3.59 -0.71
CA ALA A 119 -20.23 -3.26 -0.11
C ALA A 119 -21.12 -4.49 0.08
N GLU A 120 -20.79 -5.61 -0.53
CA GLU A 120 -21.60 -6.80 -0.42
C GLU A 120 -21.43 -7.47 0.94
N PRO A 121 -22.54 -7.90 1.55
CA PRO A 121 -22.44 -8.67 2.78
C PRO A 121 -22.03 -10.10 2.45
N ALA A 122 -20.74 -10.34 2.43
CA ALA A 122 -20.20 -11.56 1.85
C ALA A 122 -20.29 -12.79 2.73
N THR A 123 -20.25 -12.62 4.02
CA THR A 123 -19.90 -13.74 4.88
C THR A 123 -20.98 -14.80 5.04
N ILE A 124 -22.22 -14.39 5.09
CA ILE A 124 -23.30 -15.34 5.34
C ILE A 124 -23.47 -16.30 4.17
N THR A 125 -23.38 -15.77 2.97
CA THR A 125 -23.51 -16.59 1.78
C THR A 125 -22.38 -17.61 1.68
N GLN A 126 -21.18 -17.20 2.02
CA GLN A 126 -20.05 -18.11 2.00
C GLN A 126 -20.18 -19.20 3.04
N ALA A 127 -20.67 -18.85 4.23
CA ALA A 127 -20.88 -19.84 5.27
C ALA A 127 -21.85 -20.91 4.82
N LYS A 128 -22.88 -20.52 4.09
CA LYS A 128 -23.83 -21.49 3.58
C LYS A 128 -23.25 -22.38 2.51
N ALA A 129 -22.35 -21.89 1.73
CA ALA A 129 -21.77 -22.67 0.65
C ALA A 129 -20.94 -23.84 1.17
N TRP A 130 -20.52 -23.80 2.40
CA TRP A 130 -19.72 -24.87 2.97
C TRP A 130 -20.54 -26.03 3.51
N ARG A 131 -21.84 -25.94 3.50
CA ARG A 131 -22.71 -27.00 4.05
C ARG A 131 -23.42 -27.82 2.98
#